data_fda7f5f097793eb9b39e1850298a2582
#
_entry.id   fda7f5f097793eb9b39e1850298a2582
#
_cell.length_a   1.000
_cell.length_b   1.000
_cell.length_c   1.000
_cell.angle_alpha   90.00
_cell.angle_beta   90.00
_cell.angle_gamma   90.00
#
_symmetry.space_group_name_H-M   'P 1'
#
loop_
_entity.id
_entity.type
_entity.pdbx_description
1 polymer ?
#
loop_
_entity_poly.entity_id
_entity_poly.type
_entity_poly.pdbx_seq_one_letter_code
_entity_poly.pdbx_strand_id
1 'polypeptide(L)'
;MGRLIIGVGACLVWLALGVAPAAAGDTAVKSIEAVYTGKEKLKGQRIQVRGKVVKVNPGIMGKNFFHLQDGSGKAGTNDLTVTTQADVHVGDEVVVTGLLTVDRDFGAGYSYPIIVEEATVANAAGR
;
A
#
# COMPACT_ATOMS: atom_id res chain seq x y z
N MET A 1 42.51 -1.07 43.70
CA MET A 1 42.09 -1.21 43.41
C MET A 1 41.20 -1.14 42.54
N GLY A 2 40.97 -1.02 42.05
CA GLY A 2 40.28 -0.93 41.37
C GLY A 2 39.54 -0.89 40.49
N ARG A 3 39.30 -0.89 40.23
CA ARG A 3 38.61 -0.88 39.60
C ARG A 3 37.91 -0.75 38.80
N LEU A 4 37.79 -0.59 38.44
CA LEU A 4 37.08 -0.48 37.80
C LEU A 4 36.50 -0.44 36.93
N ILE A 5 36.18 -0.35 36.68
CA ILE A 5 35.57 -0.34 36.05
C ILE A 5 34.98 -0.27 35.19
N ILE A 6 34.74 -0.20 34.99
CA ILE A 6 34.23 -0.15 34.32
C ILE A 6 33.53 -0.04 33.46
N GLY A 7 33.19 0.07 33.20
CA GLY A 7 32.48 0.16 32.48
C GLY A 7 31.89 0.12 31.61
N VAL A 8 31.74 0.14 31.55
CA VAL A 8 31.23 0.14 30.88
C VAL A 8 30.54 0.26 29.97
N GLY A 9 30.35 0.41 29.72
CA GLY A 9 29.71 0.57 28.99
C GLY A 9 29.10 0.33 28.07
N ALA A 10 28.93 0.34 27.95
CA ALA A 10 28.40 0.22 27.24
C ALA A 10 27.58 0.25 26.45
N CYS A 11 27.41 0.40 26.30
CA CYS A 11 26.73 0.41 25.65
C CYS A 11 25.95 0.56 24.88
N LEU A 12 25.98 0.74 24.89
CA LEU A 12 25.24 0.87 24.30
C LEU A 12 24.64 0.91 23.39
N VAL A 13 24.71 1.09 23.27
CA VAL A 13 24.22 1.17 22.54
C VAL A 13 23.56 0.94 21.64
N TRP A 14 23.60 0.88 21.61
CA TRP A 14 23.02 0.64 20.76
C TRP A 14 22.09 0.74 20.27
N LEU A 15 22.13 0.85 20.65
CA LEU A 15 21.40 0.89 20.26
C LEU A 15 20.93 1.14 19.33
N ALA A 16 21.04 1.49 19.25
CA ALA A 16 20.71 1.84 18.42
C ALA A 16 20.17 1.35 17.61
N LEU A 17 20.20 1.06 17.81
CA LEU A 17 19.73 0.65 17.16
C LEU A 17 19.00 0.70 16.38
N GLY A 18 19.18 0.89 16.34
CA GLY A 18 18.72 0.87 15.56
C GLY A 18 17.74 0.80 15.11
N VAL A 19 17.52 0.76 15.31
CA VAL A 19 16.59 0.63 15.04
C VAL A 19 16.02 0.96 14.12
N ALA A 20 16.10 1.28 14.05
CA ALA A 20 15.64 1.74 13.25
C ALA A 20 15.07 1.33 12.22
N PRO A 21 15.30 1.05 11.81
CA PRO A 21 14.85 0.78 10.70
C PRO A 21 13.72 0.34 10.57
N ALA A 22 13.72 -0.04 11.25
CA ALA A 22 12.66 -0.61 11.27
C ALA A 22 11.65 0.04 10.67
N ALA A 23 11.48 0.94 11.06
CA ALA A 23 10.43 1.61 10.64
C ALA A 23 10.19 1.46 9.29
N ALA A 24 11.12 1.26 8.63
CA ALA A 24 10.97 1.33 7.35
C ALA A 24 9.93 0.55 6.82
N GLY A 25 9.81 -0.50 6.99
CA GLY A 25 8.92 -1.25 6.27
C GLY A 25 7.58 -1.26 6.69
N ASP A 26 7.24 -0.30 7.40
CA ASP A 26 6.09 -0.45 8.02
C ASP A 26 4.87 -0.10 7.43
N THR A 27 4.70 -0.17 6.17
CA THR A 27 3.42 0.06 5.55
C THR A 27 2.49 -1.06 5.94
N ALA A 28 1.60 -0.79 6.84
CA ALA A 28 0.61 -1.76 7.25
C ALA A 28 -0.45 -1.94 6.18
N VAL A 29 -0.95 -3.15 6.05
CA VAL A 29 -2.02 -3.44 5.11
C VAL A 29 -3.29 -2.78 5.61
N LYS A 30 -3.94 -2.01 4.75
CA LYS A 30 -5.18 -1.32 5.09
C LYS A 30 -6.35 -1.95 4.36
N SER A 31 -7.51 -1.91 4.96
CA SER A 31 -8.71 -2.32 4.26
C SER A 31 -9.12 -1.24 3.27
N ILE A 32 -9.86 -1.62 2.25
CA ILE A 32 -10.32 -0.66 1.26
C ILE A 32 -11.21 0.39 1.93
N GLU A 33 -12.09 -0.03 2.82
CA GLU A 33 -12.90 0.93 3.52
C GLU A 33 -12.05 1.93 4.32
N ALA A 34 -10.99 1.46 4.96
CA ALA A 34 -10.13 2.34 5.73
C ALA A 34 -9.43 3.35 4.82
N VAL A 35 -9.12 2.98 3.60
CA VAL A 35 -8.52 3.91 2.66
C VAL A 35 -9.51 5.01 2.31
N TYR A 36 -10.78 4.66 2.09
CA TYR A 36 -11.78 5.68 1.80
C TYR A 36 -11.99 6.60 2.99
N THR A 37 -12.11 6.05 4.19
CA THR A 37 -12.40 6.89 5.35
C THR A 37 -11.21 7.73 5.76
N GLY A 38 -10.00 7.27 5.51
CA GLY A 38 -8.80 8.01 5.87
C GLY A 38 -8.13 8.72 4.71
N LYS A 39 -8.81 8.89 3.59
CA LYS A 39 -8.16 9.35 2.38
C LYS A 39 -7.45 10.69 2.54
N GLU A 40 -8.01 11.60 3.32
CA GLU A 40 -7.38 12.90 3.47
C GLU A 40 -6.05 12.83 4.21
N LYS A 41 -5.90 11.85 5.09
CA LYS A 41 -4.64 11.67 5.78
C LYS A 41 -3.66 10.84 4.97
N LEU A 42 -4.18 9.98 4.11
CA LEU A 42 -3.34 9.04 3.38
C LEU A 42 -2.91 9.53 2.02
N LYS A 43 -3.55 10.56 1.49
CA LYS A 43 -3.25 11.00 0.14
C LYS A 43 -1.79 11.39 0.03
N GLY A 44 -1.18 11.03 -1.07
CA GLY A 44 0.23 11.30 -1.30
C GLY A 44 1.17 10.32 -0.64
N GLN A 45 0.63 9.33 0.07
CA GLN A 45 1.47 8.34 0.74
C GLN A 45 1.42 7.01 0.03
N ARG A 46 2.46 6.22 0.22
CA ARG A 46 2.44 4.86 -0.27
C ARG A 46 1.65 4.03 0.73
N ILE A 47 0.69 3.28 0.23
CA ILE A 47 -0.13 2.43 1.07
C ILE A 47 -0.11 1.00 0.54
N GLN A 48 -0.55 0.08 1.37
CA GLN A 48 -0.59 -1.32 1.01
C GLN A 48 -1.99 -1.85 1.28
N VAL A 49 -2.57 -2.53 0.30
CA VAL A 49 -3.92 -3.08 0.40
C VAL A 49 -3.90 -4.49 -0.15
N ARG A 50 -4.62 -5.39 0.51
CA ARG A 50 -4.77 -6.76 0.06
C ARG A 50 -6.21 -6.97 -0.39
N GLY A 51 -6.40 -7.69 -1.47
CA GLY A 51 -7.75 -7.97 -1.92
C GLY A 51 -7.78 -8.87 -3.14
N LYS A 52 -8.96 -9.00 -3.70
CA LYS A 52 -9.20 -9.81 -4.88
C LYS A 52 -9.44 -8.90 -6.08
N VAL A 53 -8.82 -9.24 -7.19
CA VAL A 53 -9.02 -8.51 -8.45
C VAL A 53 -10.39 -8.90 -9.01
N VAL A 54 -11.25 -7.93 -9.21
CA VAL A 54 -12.61 -8.20 -9.70
C VAL A 54 -12.84 -7.68 -11.12
N LYS A 55 -11.97 -6.82 -11.64
CA LYS A 55 -12.09 -6.31 -12.99
C LYS A 55 -10.73 -5.84 -13.46
N VAL A 56 -10.42 -6.04 -14.73
CA VAL A 56 -9.15 -5.61 -15.30
C VAL A 56 -9.41 -4.89 -16.63
N ASN A 57 -8.81 -3.73 -16.81
CA ASN A 57 -8.84 -2.98 -18.05
C ASN A 57 -7.39 -2.73 -18.45
N PRO A 58 -6.82 -3.58 -19.29
CA PRO A 58 -5.40 -3.45 -19.62
C PRO A 58 -5.17 -2.39 -20.70
N GLY A 59 -3.97 -1.86 -20.71
CA GLY A 59 -3.53 -1.02 -21.83
C GLY A 59 -4.16 0.34 -21.91
N ILE A 60 -4.57 0.92 -20.81
CA ILE A 60 -5.16 2.26 -20.80
C ILE A 60 -4.07 3.25 -20.43
N MET A 61 -3.78 4.17 -21.34
CA MET A 61 -2.77 5.22 -21.10
C MET A 61 -1.42 4.62 -20.67
N GLY A 62 -1.07 3.50 -21.27
CA GLY A 62 0.20 2.85 -20.98
C GLY A 62 0.25 2.08 -19.69
N LYS A 63 -0.89 1.83 -19.08
CA LYS A 63 -0.97 1.14 -17.79
C LYS A 63 -2.08 0.14 -17.79
N ASN A 64 -2.08 -0.73 -16.82
CA ASN A 64 -3.21 -1.63 -16.59
C ASN A 64 -3.99 -1.08 -15.40
N PHE A 65 -5.28 -0.91 -15.58
CA PHE A 65 -6.17 -0.48 -14.50
C PHE A 65 -6.90 -1.71 -14.00
N PHE A 66 -7.01 -1.87 -12.71
CA PHE A 66 -7.83 -2.95 -12.19
C PHE A 66 -8.55 -2.50 -10.92
N HIS A 67 -9.58 -3.27 -10.58
CA HIS A 67 -10.40 -2.98 -9.41
C HIS A 67 -10.21 -4.08 -8.39
N LEU A 68 -10.06 -3.67 -7.15
CA LEU A 68 -9.76 -4.55 -6.03
C LEU A 68 -10.87 -4.46 -5.00
N GLN A 69 -11.29 -5.59 -4.45
CA GLN A 69 -12.25 -5.62 -3.35
C GLN A 69 -11.74 -6.55 -2.28
N ASP A 70 -12.00 -6.24 -1.03
CA ASP A 70 -11.51 -7.05 0.08
C ASP A 70 -12.61 -7.43 1.06
N GLY A 71 -13.86 -7.21 0.69
CA GLY A 71 -14.98 -7.51 1.56
C GLY A 71 -15.33 -6.41 2.53
N SER A 72 -14.53 -5.38 2.62
CA SER A 72 -14.86 -4.26 3.50
C SER A 72 -15.64 -3.21 2.72
N GLY A 73 -16.28 -2.31 3.43
CA GLY A 73 -16.99 -1.21 2.81
C GLY A 73 -18.36 -1.60 2.29
N LYS A 74 -18.96 -0.69 1.57
CA LYS A 74 -20.27 -0.89 0.98
C LYS A 74 -20.27 -0.17 -0.36
N ALA A 75 -21.41 -0.09 -1.00
CA ALA A 75 -21.47 0.59 -2.30
C ALA A 75 -20.83 1.96 -2.17
N GLY A 76 -19.87 2.25 -3.00
CA GLY A 76 -19.14 3.50 -2.98
C GLY A 76 -17.84 3.47 -2.19
N THR A 77 -17.63 2.49 -1.31
CA THR A 77 -16.39 2.40 -0.52
C THR A 77 -15.80 1.00 -0.50
N ASN A 78 -16.29 0.11 -1.36
CA ASN A 78 -15.85 -1.27 -1.35
C ASN A 78 -14.93 -1.64 -2.51
N ASP A 79 -14.62 -0.69 -3.37
CA ASP A 79 -13.89 -0.97 -4.61
C ASP A 79 -12.77 0.03 -4.76
N LEU A 80 -11.56 -0.46 -4.96
CA LEU A 80 -10.39 0.39 -5.10
C LEU A 80 -9.83 0.23 -6.51
N THR A 81 -9.62 1.33 -7.19
CA THR A 81 -8.98 1.31 -8.50
C THR A 81 -7.46 1.40 -8.31
N VAL A 82 -6.75 0.57 -9.05
CA VAL A 82 -5.28 0.50 -8.96
C VAL A 82 -4.70 0.55 -10.37
N THR A 83 -3.62 1.29 -10.56
CA THR A 83 -2.88 1.25 -11.82
C THR A 83 -1.53 0.61 -11.60
N THR A 84 -1.10 -0.19 -12.56
CA THR A 84 0.12 -0.95 -12.43
C THR A 84 0.67 -1.28 -13.82
N GLN A 85 1.96 -1.61 -13.90
CA GLN A 85 2.54 -2.17 -15.11
C GLN A 85 2.49 -3.70 -15.10
N ALA A 86 2.12 -4.29 -13.96
CA ALA A 86 2.07 -5.74 -13.86
C ALA A 86 0.84 -6.31 -14.53
N ASP A 87 0.92 -7.54 -14.96
CA ASP A 87 -0.24 -8.26 -15.47
C ASP A 87 -1.01 -8.84 -14.30
N VAL A 88 -2.29 -8.60 -14.27
CA VAL A 88 -3.17 -9.18 -13.24
C VAL A 88 -4.39 -9.76 -13.93
N HIS A 89 -5.04 -10.68 -13.23
CA HIS A 89 -6.21 -11.36 -13.78
C HIS A 89 -7.34 -11.37 -12.77
N VAL A 90 -8.56 -11.31 -13.26
CA VAL A 90 -9.74 -11.40 -12.40
C VAL A 90 -9.64 -12.69 -11.57
N GLY A 91 -9.88 -12.57 -10.29
CA GLY A 91 -9.80 -13.69 -9.36
C GLY A 91 -8.50 -13.77 -8.60
N ASP A 92 -7.48 -13.02 -9.02
CA ASP A 92 -6.21 -13.04 -8.30
C ASP A 92 -6.37 -12.45 -6.91
N GLU A 93 -5.75 -13.08 -5.93
CA GLU A 93 -5.61 -12.51 -4.59
C GLU A 93 -4.26 -11.85 -4.53
N VAL A 94 -4.22 -10.57 -4.28
CA VAL A 94 -2.98 -9.82 -4.39
C VAL A 94 -2.81 -8.84 -3.23
N VAL A 95 -1.57 -8.45 -3.01
CA VAL A 95 -1.24 -7.32 -2.14
C VAL A 95 -0.65 -6.25 -3.05
N VAL A 96 -1.25 -5.08 -3.04
CA VAL A 96 -0.76 -3.98 -3.85
C VAL A 96 -0.12 -2.93 -2.95
N THR A 97 0.96 -2.35 -3.43
CA THR A 97 1.64 -1.25 -2.73
C THR A 97 1.82 -0.13 -3.74
N GLY A 98 1.28 1.02 -3.45
CA GLY A 98 1.37 2.12 -4.38
C GLY A 98 1.00 3.44 -3.74
N LEU A 99 1.01 4.47 -4.56
CA LEU A 99 0.77 5.84 -4.12
C LEU A 99 -0.71 6.13 -4.13
N LEU A 100 -1.25 6.57 -3.02
CA LEU A 100 -2.67 6.95 -2.97
C LEU A 100 -2.82 8.36 -3.51
N THR A 101 -3.65 8.49 -4.54
CA THR A 101 -4.00 9.78 -5.11
C THR A 101 -5.50 10.00 -4.91
N VAL A 102 -5.86 11.21 -4.57
CA VAL A 102 -7.25 11.57 -4.29
C VAL A 102 -7.69 12.54 -5.38
N ASP A 103 -8.92 12.39 -5.83
CA ASP A 103 -9.53 13.26 -6.85
C ASP A 103 -8.68 13.30 -8.12
N ARG A 104 -8.31 12.14 -8.58
CA ARG A 104 -7.48 12.04 -9.77
C ARG A 104 -8.36 12.09 -11.02
N ASP A 105 -8.05 13.02 -11.91
CA ASP A 105 -8.76 13.16 -13.17
C ASP A 105 -7.76 12.97 -14.30
N PHE A 106 -7.94 11.90 -15.07
CA PHE A 106 -7.08 11.62 -16.22
C PHE A 106 -7.62 12.25 -17.51
N GLY A 107 -8.79 12.91 -17.44
CA GLY A 107 -9.44 13.42 -18.64
C GLY A 107 -10.28 12.35 -19.30
N ALA A 108 -11.02 12.73 -20.30
CA ALA A 108 -11.84 11.81 -21.10
C ALA A 108 -12.82 10.98 -20.27
N GLY A 109 -13.25 11.52 -19.17
CA GLY A 109 -14.22 10.79 -18.33
C GLY A 109 -13.60 9.86 -17.31
N TYR A 110 -12.28 9.80 -17.25
CA TYR A 110 -11.62 8.94 -16.26
C TYR A 110 -11.30 9.76 -15.02
N SER A 111 -12.21 9.76 -14.07
CA SER A 111 -12.04 10.52 -12.83
C SER A 111 -12.32 9.61 -11.65
N TYR A 112 -11.45 9.65 -10.65
CA TYR A 112 -11.53 8.73 -9.52
C TYR A 112 -11.40 9.49 -8.21
N PRO A 113 -12.31 9.28 -7.25
CA PRO A 113 -12.16 9.90 -5.92
C PRO A 113 -10.92 9.41 -5.20
N ILE A 114 -10.60 8.12 -5.34
CA ILE A 114 -9.31 7.61 -4.90
C ILE A 114 -8.78 6.60 -5.91
N ILE A 115 -7.48 6.52 -6.02
CA ILE A 115 -6.84 5.56 -6.90
C ILE A 115 -5.44 5.30 -6.35
N VAL A 116 -4.98 4.06 -6.42
CA VAL A 116 -3.61 3.73 -6.05
C VAL A 116 -2.81 3.62 -7.32
N GLU A 117 -1.79 4.45 -7.45
CA GLU A 117 -1.03 4.56 -8.69
C GLU A 117 0.35 3.97 -8.57
N GLU A 118 0.89 3.57 -9.71
CA GLU A 118 2.25 3.03 -9.80
C GLU A 118 2.45 1.88 -8.83
N ALA A 119 1.48 1.01 -8.78
CA ALA A 119 1.48 -0.03 -7.78
C ALA A 119 2.37 -1.20 -8.18
N THR A 120 3.02 -1.78 -7.20
CA THR A 120 3.58 -3.11 -7.35
C THR A 120 2.55 -4.11 -6.84
N VAL A 121 2.54 -5.28 -7.43
CA VAL A 121 1.54 -6.29 -7.13
C VAL A 121 2.25 -7.58 -6.75
N ALA A 122 1.88 -8.12 -5.59
CA ALA A 122 2.41 -9.40 -5.14
C ALA A 122 1.26 -10.37 -4.95
N ASN A 123 1.52 -11.62 -5.25
CA ASN A 123 0.50 -12.65 -5.08
C ASN A 123 0.30 -12.92 -3.60
N ALA A 124 -0.93 -12.77 -3.13
CA ALA A 124 -1.21 -12.97 -1.72
C ALA A 124 -1.65 -14.39 -1.41
N ALA A 125 -2.25 -15.04 -2.39
CA ALA A 125 -2.78 -16.36 -2.14
C ALA A 125 -1.72 -17.43 -2.12
N GLY A 126 -0.70 -17.21 -2.80
CA GLY A 126 0.27 -18.21 -2.93
C GLY A 126 1.18 -18.35 -1.77
N ARG A 127 1.11 -17.66 -1.14
CA ARG A 127 1.83 -17.71 -0.22
C ARG A 127 2.45 -18.21 -0.01
#